data_e8a29c2eeb95a3f02922a5153c2cc59e
#
_entry.id   e8a29c2eeb95a3f02922a5153c2cc59e
#
_cell.length_a   1.000
_cell.length_b   1.000
_cell.length_c   1.000
_cell.angle_alpha   90.00
_cell.angle_beta   90.00
_cell.angle_gamma   90.00
#
_symmetry.space_group_name_H-M   'P 1'
#
loop_
_entity.id
_entity.type
_entity.pdbx_description
1 polymer ?
#
loop_
_entity_poly.entity_id
_entity_poly.type
_entity_poly.pdbx_seq_one_letter_code
_entity_poly.pdbx_strand_id
1 'polypeptide(L)'
;SVVNALSEWTEVTIQRDGGIFQMKFERGKTTEKLTRIGDSKKTGTKVRFLADSTIFETLNYDYGTLEERFREMAFLTKGLYISIEDKRDPENVKKSEFCYEGGLVSFVEFLNTNKEKLHPTPIYIDKQDSEVPVEIAFQYTTAYSENIYTFVNNINTIEGGTHLEGFKRALTKVFNDYARNHNIIKEKEANLQGEDIREGITAVVSVKVKEPQFEGQTKTKLGNSEVTGVVQSMVNDALATFLEENPKIAKAILEKCVSASRAREAARKARELVRKKASTETATLPGKLADCSSKNPEECEVYIVEGDSAGGSAKQGRDRKFQAILPLWGKMLNVEKARADKIYGNDKLNPVIVAVGAGIGKDFDITKIRYGKVIIMADADVDGAHIRTLLLTFFFRYMRP
;
A
#
# COMPACT_ATOMS: atom_id res chain seq x y z
N SER A 1 9.82 19.35 24.31
CA SER A 1 9.51 18.40 23.26
C SER A 1 10.00 18.92 21.91
N VAL A 2 10.08 18.04 20.90
CA VAL A 2 10.62 18.35 19.56
C VAL A 2 9.90 19.52 18.91
N VAL A 3 8.56 19.55 18.96
CA VAL A 3 7.76 20.65 18.38
C VAL A 3 8.20 22.01 18.93
N ASN A 4 8.40 22.11 20.26
CA ASN A 4 8.84 23.35 20.89
C ASN A 4 10.25 23.76 20.42
N ALA A 5 11.18 22.81 20.32
CA ALA A 5 12.56 23.08 19.89
C ALA A 5 12.65 23.50 18.40
N LEU A 6 11.72 23.02 17.56
CA LEU A 6 11.68 23.28 16.12
C LEU A 6 10.72 24.43 15.75
N SER A 7 10.21 25.16 16.74
CA SER A 7 9.30 26.28 16.52
C SER A 7 9.98 27.61 16.81
N GLU A 8 9.69 28.63 16.03
CA GLU A 8 10.07 30.01 16.30
C GLU A 8 9.48 30.46 17.63
N TRP A 9 8.21 30.18 17.84
CA TRP A 9 7.54 30.33 19.14
C TRP A 9 6.51 29.23 19.38
N THR A 10 6.26 28.93 20.66
CA THR A 10 5.23 28.02 21.15
C THR A 10 4.50 28.60 22.32
N GLU A 11 3.16 28.56 22.31
CA GLU A 11 2.29 28.97 23.40
C GLU A 11 1.44 27.79 23.85
N VAL A 12 1.45 27.49 25.13
CA VAL A 12 0.65 26.44 25.75
C VAL A 12 -0.32 27.08 26.74
N THR A 13 -1.62 26.84 26.51
CA THR A 13 -2.69 27.27 27.42
C THR A 13 -3.37 26.03 27.98
N ILE A 14 -3.45 25.92 29.31
CA ILE A 14 -4.04 24.77 30.00
C ILE A 14 -5.21 25.28 30.84
N GLN A 15 -6.36 24.60 30.71
CA GLN A 15 -7.52 24.81 31.60
C GLN A 15 -7.64 23.59 32.52
N ARG A 16 -7.40 23.79 33.80
CA ARG A 16 -7.39 22.75 34.83
C ARG A 16 -7.58 23.33 36.23
N ASP A 17 -8.23 22.57 37.10
CA ASP A 17 -8.39 22.88 38.54
C ASP A 17 -8.94 24.30 38.77
N GLY A 18 -9.95 24.69 38.00
CA GLY A 18 -10.61 25.99 38.13
C GLY A 18 -9.86 27.18 37.54
N GLY A 19 -8.67 26.98 36.99
CA GLY A 19 -7.80 28.01 36.43
C GLY A 19 -7.49 27.85 34.96
N ILE A 20 -7.08 28.97 34.35
CA ILE A 20 -6.45 29.03 33.05
C ILE A 20 -4.99 29.40 33.24
N PHE A 21 -4.07 28.56 32.78
CA PHE A 21 -2.63 28.76 32.92
C PHE A 21 -2.00 28.87 31.53
N GLN A 22 -0.99 29.74 31.37
CA GLN A 22 -0.29 29.92 30.09
C GLN A 22 1.22 29.89 30.31
N MET A 23 1.93 29.39 29.34
CA MET A 23 3.38 29.35 29.27
C MET A 23 3.82 29.58 27.82
N LYS A 24 4.92 30.34 27.62
CA LYS A 24 5.44 30.65 26.29
C LYS A 24 6.91 30.28 26.15
N PHE A 25 7.28 29.96 24.91
CA PHE A 25 8.62 29.54 24.53
C PHE A 25 9.01 30.17 23.19
N GLU A 26 10.31 30.44 23.03
CA GLU A 26 10.93 30.77 21.75
C GLU A 26 12.11 29.84 21.50
N ARG A 27 12.11 29.14 20.37
CA ARG A 27 13.15 28.16 19.98
C ARG A 27 13.54 27.23 21.12
N GLY A 28 12.52 26.66 21.78
CA GLY A 28 12.69 25.74 22.90
C GLY A 28 13.00 26.37 24.25
N LYS A 29 13.31 27.65 24.32
CA LYS A 29 13.61 28.36 25.57
C LYS A 29 12.37 29.00 26.16
N THR A 30 12.14 28.84 27.46
CA THR A 30 11.02 29.47 28.18
C THR A 30 11.18 30.98 28.21
N THR A 31 10.23 31.71 27.60
CA THR A 31 10.17 33.18 27.66
C THR A 31 9.22 33.69 28.72
N GLU A 32 8.09 32.98 28.92
CA GLU A 32 7.15 33.26 29.99
C GLU A 32 6.92 31.97 30.80
N LYS A 33 7.13 32.02 32.10
CA LYS A 33 6.87 30.91 33.02
C LYS A 33 5.38 30.68 33.18
N LEU A 34 5.01 29.47 33.61
CA LEU A 34 3.62 29.10 33.85
C LEU A 34 2.94 30.12 34.78
N THR A 35 1.97 30.83 34.24
CA THR A 35 1.25 31.88 34.94
C THR A 35 -0.26 31.65 34.83
N ARG A 36 -0.99 31.86 35.90
CA ARG A 36 -2.45 31.85 35.87
C ARG A 36 -2.96 33.15 35.23
N ILE A 37 -3.73 33.03 34.17
CA ILE A 37 -4.24 34.15 33.37
C ILE A 37 -5.74 34.32 33.47
N GLY A 38 -6.46 33.43 34.18
CA GLY A 38 -7.91 33.51 34.33
C GLY A 38 -8.50 32.28 35.01
N ASP A 39 -9.83 32.23 35.04
CA ASP A 39 -10.61 31.16 35.63
C ASP A 39 -11.38 30.39 34.56
N SER A 40 -11.55 29.08 34.71
CA SER A 40 -12.34 28.22 33.83
C SER A 40 -12.91 27.01 34.56
N LYS A 41 -14.16 26.70 34.29
CA LYS A 41 -14.79 25.44 34.73
C LYS A 41 -14.54 24.27 33.75
N LYS A 42 -13.90 24.55 32.60
CA LYS A 42 -13.57 23.55 31.59
C LYS A 42 -12.18 22.97 31.85
N THR A 43 -11.95 21.78 31.31
CA THR A 43 -10.63 21.16 31.22
C THR A 43 -10.20 21.07 29.77
N GLY A 44 -8.90 21.23 29.52
CA GLY A 44 -8.36 21.12 28.17
C GLY A 44 -7.00 21.78 28.01
N THR A 45 -6.35 21.46 26.89
CA THR A 45 -5.04 22.03 26.54
C THR A 45 -5.11 22.60 25.13
N LYS A 46 -4.59 23.82 24.95
CA LYS A 46 -4.40 24.46 23.65
C LYS A 46 -2.90 24.69 23.44
N VAL A 47 -2.39 24.16 22.34
CA VAL A 47 -1.01 24.38 21.91
C VAL A 47 -1.04 25.16 20.60
N ARG A 48 -0.32 26.29 20.57
CA ARG A 48 -0.10 27.10 19.36
C ARG A 48 1.39 27.16 19.10
N PHE A 49 1.78 27.05 17.86
CA PHE A 49 3.19 27.16 17.48
C PHE A 49 3.33 27.68 16.05
N LEU A 50 4.49 28.24 15.78
CA LEU A 50 4.92 28.60 14.43
C LEU A 50 6.23 27.86 14.16
N ALA A 51 6.25 27.02 13.13
CA ALA A 51 7.46 26.30 12.73
C ALA A 51 8.57 27.29 12.34
N ASP A 52 9.83 27.00 12.70
CA ASP A 52 10.95 27.91 12.47
C ASP A 52 11.41 27.87 11.01
N SER A 53 11.28 29.00 10.31
CA SER A 53 11.70 29.16 8.91
C SER A 53 13.20 29.04 8.69
N THR A 54 14.00 29.10 9.74
CA THR A 54 15.46 28.87 9.65
C THR A 54 15.84 27.39 9.67
N ILE A 55 14.88 26.51 10.01
CA ILE A 55 15.07 25.06 10.10
C ILE A 55 14.36 24.34 8.95
N PHE A 56 13.13 24.78 8.62
CA PHE A 56 12.30 24.15 7.59
C PHE A 56 12.35 24.92 6.27
N GLU A 57 12.57 24.23 5.17
CA GLU A 57 12.58 24.80 3.82
C GLU A 57 11.20 25.33 3.39
N THR A 58 10.12 24.72 3.90
CA THR A 58 8.74 25.16 3.66
C THR A 58 7.93 25.13 4.95
N LEU A 59 7.08 26.14 5.13
CA LEU A 59 6.11 26.22 6.23
C LEU A 59 4.68 25.97 5.76
N ASN A 60 4.49 25.57 4.50
CA ASN A 60 3.18 25.27 3.94
C ASN A 60 2.77 23.84 4.30
N TYR A 61 1.79 23.74 5.18
CA TYR A 61 1.16 22.46 5.50
C TYR A 61 0.22 22.03 4.38
N ASP A 62 0.33 20.76 3.97
CA ASP A 62 -0.63 20.15 3.07
C ASP A 62 -1.87 19.68 3.84
N TYR A 63 -3.03 20.23 3.48
CA TYR A 63 -4.28 19.90 4.16
C TYR A 63 -4.67 18.43 3.98
N GLY A 64 -4.51 17.89 2.77
CA GLY A 64 -4.88 16.51 2.45
C GLY A 64 -4.08 15.50 3.27
N THR A 65 -2.78 15.69 3.39
CA THR A 65 -1.88 14.85 4.21
C THR A 65 -2.29 14.85 5.68
N LEU A 66 -2.61 16.03 6.24
CA LEU A 66 -3.07 16.14 7.63
C LEU A 66 -4.46 15.53 7.82
N GLU A 67 -5.36 15.77 6.88
CA GLU A 67 -6.73 15.22 6.89
C GLU A 67 -6.71 13.69 6.91
N GLU A 68 -5.93 13.08 6.03
CA GLU A 68 -5.78 11.63 5.95
C GLU A 68 -5.23 11.05 7.26
N ARG A 69 -4.21 11.68 7.83
CA ARG A 69 -3.62 11.25 9.10
C ARG A 69 -4.57 11.37 10.28
N PHE A 70 -5.35 12.44 10.37
CA PHE A 70 -6.34 12.60 11.43
C PHE A 70 -7.51 11.63 11.28
N ARG A 71 -7.92 11.32 10.06
CA ARG A 71 -8.91 10.28 9.78
C ARG A 71 -8.44 8.90 10.23
N GLU A 72 -7.17 8.53 9.94
CA GLU A 72 -6.57 7.28 10.45
C GLU A 72 -6.59 7.23 11.98
N MET A 73 -6.19 8.31 12.64
CA MET A 73 -6.18 8.38 14.12
C MET A 73 -7.57 8.21 14.72
N ALA A 74 -8.59 8.78 14.08
CA ALA A 74 -9.98 8.65 14.52
C ALA A 74 -10.50 7.22 14.34
N PHE A 75 -10.10 6.50 13.29
CA PHE A 75 -10.41 5.08 13.12
C PHE A 75 -9.71 4.19 14.14
N LEU A 76 -8.45 4.50 14.48
CA LEU A 76 -7.64 3.72 15.43
C LEU A 76 -8.07 3.90 16.90
N THR A 77 -8.90 4.89 17.18
CA THR A 77 -9.35 5.21 18.55
C THR A 77 -10.85 5.45 18.55
N LYS A 78 -11.63 4.41 18.90
CA LYS A 78 -13.09 4.46 18.92
C LYS A 78 -13.61 5.66 19.71
N GLY A 79 -14.56 6.39 19.14
CA GLY A 79 -15.20 7.53 19.79
C GLY A 79 -14.35 8.79 19.91
N LEU A 80 -13.11 8.78 19.43
CA LEU A 80 -12.27 9.98 19.39
C LEU A 80 -12.80 10.94 18.31
N TYR A 81 -13.23 12.12 18.74
CA TYR A 81 -13.60 13.20 17.84
C TYR A 81 -12.38 14.04 17.49
N ILE A 82 -12.10 14.19 16.20
CA ILE A 82 -11.04 15.04 15.66
C ILE A 82 -11.65 15.98 14.62
N SER A 83 -11.30 17.26 14.68
CA SER A 83 -11.61 18.22 13.63
C SER A 83 -10.35 18.92 13.14
N ILE A 84 -10.28 19.20 11.85
CA ILE A 84 -9.23 19.99 11.22
C ILE A 84 -9.87 21.13 10.44
N GLU A 85 -9.32 22.34 10.60
CA GLU A 85 -9.74 23.52 9.85
C GLU A 85 -8.51 24.21 9.24
N ASP A 86 -8.55 24.50 7.94
CA ASP A 86 -7.58 25.34 7.25
C ASP A 86 -8.19 26.74 7.03
N LYS A 87 -7.68 27.72 7.75
CA LYS A 87 -8.13 29.12 7.73
C LYS A 87 -7.16 30.06 7.01
N ARG A 88 -6.21 29.52 6.25
CA ARG A 88 -5.24 30.36 5.49
C ARG A 88 -5.92 31.20 4.43
N ASP A 89 -6.98 30.69 3.82
CA ASP A 89 -7.86 31.44 2.94
C ASP A 89 -9.20 31.70 3.64
N PRO A 90 -9.48 32.93 4.13
CA PRO A 90 -10.71 33.25 4.85
C PRO A 90 -11.98 33.09 3.98
N GLU A 91 -11.85 33.20 2.65
CA GLU A 91 -12.98 33.09 1.72
C GLU A 91 -13.29 31.61 1.39
N ASN A 92 -12.32 30.70 1.63
CA ASN A 92 -12.44 29.27 1.31
C ASN A 92 -11.90 28.42 2.46
N VAL A 93 -12.51 28.49 3.64
CA VAL A 93 -12.13 27.69 4.81
C VAL A 93 -12.45 26.21 4.54
N LYS A 94 -11.41 25.36 4.58
CA LYS A 94 -11.58 23.91 4.53
C LYS A 94 -11.77 23.36 5.93
N LYS A 95 -12.77 22.50 6.12
CA LYS A 95 -13.04 21.85 7.40
C LYS A 95 -13.40 20.38 7.20
N SER A 96 -12.81 19.51 8.03
CA SER A 96 -13.19 18.10 8.11
C SER A 96 -13.32 17.68 9.57
N GLU A 97 -14.24 16.75 9.83
CA GLU A 97 -14.53 16.23 11.16
C GLU A 97 -14.61 14.71 11.11
N PHE A 98 -14.05 14.06 12.09
CA PHE A 98 -13.95 12.61 12.17
C PHE A 98 -14.35 12.11 13.55
N CYS A 99 -15.23 11.11 13.59
CA CYS A 99 -15.57 10.35 14.77
C CYS A 99 -16.14 8.99 14.32
N TYR A 100 -15.44 7.90 14.67
CA TYR A 100 -15.82 6.56 14.20
C TYR A 100 -16.02 5.62 15.40
N GLU A 101 -17.29 5.35 15.72
CA GLU A 101 -17.64 4.42 16.80
C GLU A 101 -17.32 2.96 16.46
N GLY A 102 -17.30 2.59 15.17
CA GLY A 102 -16.96 1.26 14.70
C GLY A 102 -15.46 0.96 14.66
N GLY A 103 -14.58 1.95 14.91
CA GLY A 103 -13.13 1.72 15.00
C GLY A 103 -12.53 1.08 13.75
N LEU A 104 -11.76 0.00 13.91
CA LEU A 104 -11.09 -0.69 12.79
C LEU A 104 -12.08 -1.33 11.80
N VAL A 105 -13.28 -1.72 12.23
CA VAL A 105 -14.32 -2.22 11.32
C VAL A 105 -14.69 -1.13 10.33
N SER A 106 -15.01 0.08 10.83
CA SER A 106 -15.29 1.23 9.97
C SER A 106 -14.11 1.62 9.09
N PHE A 107 -12.89 1.43 9.56
CA PHE A 107 -11.70 1.69 8.75
C PHE A 107 -11.63 0.75 7.54
N VAL A 108 -11.80 -0.56 7.74
CA VAL A 108 -11.82 -1.53 6.64
C VAL A 108 -12.98 -1.29 5.68
N GLU A 109 -14.16 -0.93 6.20
CA GLU A 109 -15.31 -0.56 5.37
C GLU A 109 -15.03 0.67 4.50
N PHE A 110 -14.38 1.69 5.07
CA PHE A 110 -13.94 2.88 4.35
C PHE A 110 -12.94 2.54 3.24
N LEU A 111 -11.91 1.72 3.53
CA LEU A 111 -10.92 1.27 2.55
C LEU A 111 -11.54 0.45 1.40
N ASN A 112 -12.69 -0.14 1.63
CA ASN A 112 -13.41 -0.97 0.66
C ASN A 112 -14.66 -0.30 0.08
N THR A 113 -14.86 1.00 0.28
CA THR A 113 -16.07 1.73 -0.17
C THR A 113 -16.37 1.52 -1.65
N ASN A 114 -15.33 1.50 -2.49
CA ASN A 114 -15.44 1.36 -3.95
C ASN A 114 -15.05 -0.03 -4.47
N LYS A 115 -15.06 -1.06 -3.60
CA LYS A 115 -14.69 -2.43 -3.96
C LYS A 115 -15.89 -3.36 -3.79
N GLU A 116 -15.99 -4.35 -4.66
CA GLU A 116 -16.95 -5.43 -4.51
C GLU A 116 -16.48 -6.39 -3.41
N LYS A 117 -17.31 -6.55 -2.36
CA LYS A 117 -16.99 -7.30 -1.15
C LYS A 117 -17.48 -8.74 -1.26
N LEU A 118 -16.71 -9.71 -0.79
CA LEU A 118 -17.12 -11.13 -0.76
C LEU A 118 -18.04 -11.45 0.42
N HIS A 119 -18.03 -10.65 1.46
CA HIS A 119 -18.90 -10.77 2.62
C HIS A 119 -19.27 -9.39 3.17
N PRO A 120 -20.47 -9.24 3.79
CA PRO A 120 -21.03 -7.92 4.08
C PRO A 120 -20.26 -7.15 5.15
N THR A 121 -19.81 -7.81 6.21
CA THR A 121 -19.14 -7.18 7.36
C THR A 121 -17.69 -7.66 7.48
N PRO A 122 -16.73 -6.79 7.84
CA PRO A 122 -15.37 -7.21 8.15
C PRO A 122 -15.32 -8.26 9.27
N ILE A 123 -14.38 -9.18 9.18
CA ILE A 123 -14.04 -10.10 10.25
C ILE A 123 -13.27 -9.28 11.29
N TYR A 124 -13.70 -9.36 12.56
CA TYR A 124 -13.15 -8.56 13.64
C TYR A 124 -12.64 -9.42 14.78
N ILE A 125 -11.42 -9.15 15.20
CA ILE A 125 -10.74 -9.83 16.32
C ILE A 125 -10.30 -8.75 17.29
N ASP A 126 -10.73 -8.87 18.56
CA ASP A 126 -10.39 -7.95 19.63
C ASP A 126 -9.97 -8.75 20.88
N LYS A 127 -8.75 -8.54 21.32
CA LYS A 127 -8.14 -9.16 22.51
C LYS A 127 -7.38 -8.10 23.31
N GLN A 128 -8.14 -7.37 24.14
CA GLN A 128 -7.59 -6.31 24.98
C GLN A 128 -6.95 -6.82 26.27
N ASP A 129 -7.41 -7.98 26.79
CA ASP A 129 -6.97 -8.55 28.07
C ASP A 129 -5.70 -9.41 27.92
N SER A 130 -4.70 -8.92 27.19
CA SER A 130 -3.43 -9.61 26.99
C SER A 130 -2.25 -8.70 27.26
N GLU A 131 -1.05 -9.29 27.46
CA GLU A 131 0.19 -8.49 27.60
C GLU A 131 0.45 -7.59 26.40
N VAL A 132 0.03 -8.03 25.23
CA VAL A 132 0.02 -7.26 23.97
C VAL A 132 -1.43 -7.20 23.49
N PRO A 133 -2.19 -6.14 23.79
CA PRO A 133 -3.51 -5.93 23.21
C PRO A 133 -3.47 -5.92 21.69
N VAL A 134 -4.35 -6.72 21.08
CA VAL A 134 -4.43 -6.89 19.61
C VAL A 134 -5.83 -6.59 19.15
N GLU A 135 -5.96 -5.73 18.17
CA GLU A 135 -7.19 -5.42 17.47
C GLU A 135 -6.98 -5.55 15.96
N ILE A 136 -7.79 -6.37 15.30
CA ILE A 136 -7.65 -6.65 13.87
C ILE A 136 -9.03 -6.60 13.22
N ALA A 137 -9.15 -5.94 12.09
CA ALA A 137 -10.30 -6.04 11.21
C ALA A 137 -9.82 -6.35 9.80
N PHE A 138 -10.52 -7.25 9.09
CA PHE A 138 -10.20 -7.53 7.70
C PHE A 138 -11.41 -8.01 6.91
N GLN A 139 -11.38 -7.82 5.61
CA GLN A 139 -12.45 -8.18 4.69
C GLN A 139 -11.86 -8.58 3.34
N TYR A 140 -12.49 -9.57 2.70
CA TYR A 140 -12.12 -9.98 1.36
C TYR A 140 -12.99 -9.29 0.30
N THR A 141 -12.36 -8.96 -0.81
CA THR A 141 -12.98 -8.31 -1.98
C THR A 141 -12.67 -9.13 -3.23
N THR A 142 -13.34 -8.82 -4.34
CA THR A 142 -13.04 -9.44 -5.65
C THR A 142 -11.73 -8.95 -6.26
N ALA A 143 -11.06 -7.95 -5.68
CA ALA A 143 -9.77 -7.44 -6.13
C ALA A 143 -8.66 -8.50 -6.02
N TYR A 144 -7.52 -8.25 -6.68
CA TYR A 144 -6.36 -9.14 -6.69
C TYR A 144 -5.20 -8.63 -5.83
N SER A 145 -5.29 -7.40 -5.34
CA SER A 145 -4.25 -6.77 -4.52
C SER A 145 -4.38 -7.14 -3.04
N GLU A 146 -3.24 -7.28 -2.36
CA GLU A 146 -3.12 -7.37 -0.90
C GLU A 146 -2.98 -5.96 -0.34
N ASN A 147 -3.88 -5.54 0.55
CA ASN A 147 -3.86 -4.24 1.21
C ASN A 147 -3.90 -4.45 2.73
N ILE A 148 -2.75 -4.44 3.38
CA ILE A 148 -2.65 -4.63 4.84
C ILE A 148 -1.98 -3.41 5.45
N TYR A 149 -2.68 -2.75 6.34
CA TYR A 149 -2.22 -1.61 7.12
C TYR A 149 -1.88 -2.07 8.54
N THR A 150 -0.73 -1.66 9.05
CA THR A 150 -0.26 -2.14 10.35
C THR A 150 0.12 -1.00 11.26
N PHE A 151 -0.26 -1.10 12.53
CA PHE A 151 -0.07 -0.06 13.53
C PHE A 151 0.46 -0.63 14.84
N VAL A 152 1.37 0.10 15.45
CA VAL A 152 1.90 -0.14 16.79
C VAL A 152 1.72 1.14 17.61
N ASN A 153 0.91 1.10 18.68
CA ASN A 153 0.60 2.28 19.49
C ASN A 153 0.11 3.45 18.62
N ASN A 154 -0.76 3.18 17.63
CA ASN A 154 -1.28 4.13 16.64
C ASN A 154 -0.23 4.72 15.67
N ILE A 155 0.99 4.19 15.66
CA ILE A 155 2.04 4.56 14.70
C ILE A 155 1.93 3.61 13.51
N ASN A 156 1.82 4.16 12.30
CA ASN A 156 1.78 3.36 11.07
C ASN A 156 3.15 2.73 10.79
N THR A 157 3.22 1.41 10.79
CA THR A 157 4.42 0.64 10.47
C THR A 157 4.35 0.20 9.01
N ILE A 158 4.74 1.08 8.09
CA ILE A 158 4.59 0.86 6.65
C ILE A 158 5.37 -0.34 6.10
N GLU A 159 6.45 -0.75 6.78
CA GLU A 159 7.23 -1.95 6.47
C GLU A 159 6.77 -3.17 7.28
N GLY A 160 5.71 -3.02 8.08
CA GLY A 160 5.15 -4.08 8.92
C GLY A 160 6.00 -4.42 10.13
N GLY A 161 6.40 -5.68 10.24
CA GLY A 161 7.18 -6.24 11.34
C GLY A 161 6.53 -7.48 11.94
N THR A 162 6.89 -7.80 13.17
CA THR A 162 6.54 -9.06 13.85
C THR A 162 5.04 -9.28 14.00
N HIS A 163 4.25 -8.24 14.23
CA HIS A 163 2.78 -8.31 14.30
C HIS A 163 2.16 -8.69 12.95
N LEU A 164 2.66 -8.13 11.84
CA LEU A 164 2.24 -8.50 10.50
C LEU A 164 2.63 -9.94 10.16
N GLU A 165 3.84 -10.37 10.56
CA GLU A 165 4.26 -11.77 10.37
C GLU A 165 3.33 -12.74 11.11
N GLY A 166 3.02 -12.46 12.38
CA GLY A 166 2.10 -13.26 13.18
C GLY A 166 0.73 -13.40 12.51
N PHE A 167 0.17 -12.29 12.03
CA PHE A 167 -1.09 -12.28 11.30
C PHE A 167 -1.03 -13.11 10.01
N LYS A 168 -0.01 -12.92 9.18
CA LYS A 168 0.16 -13.65 7.91
C LYS A 168 0.33 -15.16 8.12
N ARG A 169 1.09 -15.55 9.15
CA ARG A 169 1.27 -16.98 9.53
C ARG A 169 -0.03 -17.61 9.99
N ALA A 170 -0.79 -16.89 10.84
CA ALA A 170 -2.07 -17.35 11.33
C ALA A 170 -3.09 -17.55 10.20
N LEU A 171 -3.25 -16.55 9.31
CA LEU A 171 -4.12 -16.68 8.15
C LEU A 171 -3.78 -17.92 7.32
N THR A 172 -2.48 -18.11 7.03
CA THR A 172 -2.03 -19.23 6.20
C THR A 172 -2.33 -20.57 6.85
N LYS A 173 -2.11 -20.68 8.17
CA LYS A 173 -2.39 -21.91 8.92
C LYS A 173 -3.89 -22.19 8.97
N VAL A 174 -4.68 -21.25 9.48
CA VAL A 174 -6.11 -21.48 9.75
C VAL A 174 -6.91 -21.77 8.48
N PHE A 175 -6.66 -21.03 7.39
CA PHE A 175 -7.36 -21.29 6.14
C PHE A 175 -6.98 -22.63 5.52
N ASN A 176 -5.73 -23.07 5.62
CA ASN A 176 -5.34 -24.40 5.15
C ASN A 176 -5.96 -25.50 6.02
N ASP A 177 -5.92 -25.37 7.35
CA ASP A 177 -6.50 -26.34 8.28
C ASP A 177 -8.01 -26.48 8.00
N TYR A 178 -8.74 -25.36 7.90
CA TYR A 178 -10.17 -25.37 7.58
C TYR A 178 -10.45 -25.99 6.22
N ALA A 179 -9.70 -25.61 5.19
CA ALA A 179 -9.90 -26.13 3.83
C ALA A 179 -9.66 -27.65 3.75
N ARG A 180 -8.73 -28.20 4.52
CA ARG A 180 -8.48 -29.63 4.65
C ARG A 180 -9.61 -30.34 5.39
N ASN A 181 -10.00 -29.84 6.56
CA ASN A 181 -11.03 -30.43 7.40
C ASN A 181 -12.39 -30.51 6.68
N HIS A 182 -12.69 -29.53 5.82
CA HIS A 182 -13.93 -29.47 5.05
C HIS A 182 -13.81 -29.99 3.61
N ASN A 183 -12.70 -30.66 3.25
CA ASN A 183 -12.45 -31.24 1.93
C ASN A 183 -12.55 -30.22 0.75
N ILE A 184 -12.32 -28.93 1.00
CA ILE A 184 -12.25 -27.90 -0.04
C ILE A 184 -10.96 -28.08 -0.86
N ILE A 185 -9.87 -28.48 -0.20
CA ILE A 185 -8.62 -28.93 -0.83
C ILE A 185 -8.48 -30.43 -0.59
N LYS A 186 -8.29 -31.19 -1.68
CA LYS A 186 -8.14 -32.65 -1.64
C LYS A 186 -6.79 -33.04 -1.04
N GLU A 187 -6.69 -34.22 -0.42
CA GLU A 187 -5.44 -34.70 0.22
C GLU A 187 -4.21 -34.65 -0.69
N LYS A 188 -4.40 -34.92 -1.99
CA LYS A 188 -3.32 -34.92 -3.02
C LYS A 188 -2.95 -33.53 -3.52
N GLU A 189 -3.73 -32.49 -3.25
CA GLU A 189 -3.46 -31.13 -3.67
C GLU A 189 -2.52 -30.45 -2.68
N ALA A 190 -1.63 -29.58 -3.15
CA ALA A 190 -0.75 -28.79 -2.29
C ALA A 190 -1.55 -27.78 -1.45
N ASN A 191 -1.02 -27.41 -0.29
CA ASN A 191 -1.58 -26.36 0.52
C ASN A 191 -1.54 -25.01 -0.22
N LEU A 192 -2.53 -24.16 0.08
CA LEU A 192 -2.54 -22.76 -0.38
C LEU A 192 -1.33 -22.02 0.18
N GLN A 193 -0.66 -21.25 -0.65
CA GLN A 193 0.41 -20.38 -0.20
C GLN A 193 -0.14 -19.10 0.43
N GLY A 194 0.67 -18.44 1.24
CA GLY A 194 0.25 -17.21 1.88
C GLY A 194 -0.21 -16.13 0.89
N GLU A 195 0.42 -16.04 -0.28
CA GLU A 195 0.01 -15.13 -1.34
C GLU A 195 -1.37 -15.45 -1.94
N ASP A 196 -1.73 -16.74 -2.04
CA ASP A 196 -3.05 -17.16 -2.51
C ASP A 196 -4.15 -16.76 -1.52
N ILE A 197 -3.85 -16.89 -0.21
CA ILE A 197 -4.78 -16.57 0.88
C ILE A 197 -4.95 -15.07 1.03
N ARG A 198 -3.92 -14.28 0.75
CA ARG A 198 -3.99 -12.83 0.89
C ARG A 198 -4.44 -12.08 -0.35
N GLU A 199 -4.72 -12.79 -1.46
CA GLU A 199 -5.29 -12.16 -2.65
C GLU A 199 -6.67 -11.55 -2.35
N GLY A 200 -6.81 -10.25 -2.56
CA GLY A 200 -8.06 -9.51 -2.35
C GLY A 200 -8.38 -9.14 -0.90
N ILE A 201 -7.48 -9.38 0.03
CA ILE A 201 -7.66 -8.97 1.42
C ILE A 201 -7.44 -7.45 1.59
N THR A 202 -8.30 -6.84 2.39
CA THR A 202 -8.04 -5.54 3.02
C THR A 202 -8.06 -5.75 4.52
N ALA A 203 -6.97 -5.44 5.21
CA ALA A 203 -6.82 -5.68 6.64
C ALA A 203 -6.17 -4.48 7.35
N VAL A 204 -6.58 -4.26 8.59
CA VAL A 204 -5.93 -3.34 9.53
C VAL A 204 -5.56 -4.14 10.77
N VAL A 205 -4.27 -4.15 11.11
CA VAL A 205 -3.70 -4.85 12.26
C VAL A 205 -3.13 -3.82 13.22
N SER A 206 -3.69 -3.71 14.40
CA SER A 206 -3.27 -2.77 15.45
C SER A 206 -2.87 -3.52 16.71
N VAL A 207 -1.67 -3.23 17.22
CA VAL A 207 -1.18 -3.79 18.48
C VAL A 207 -0.74 -2.68 19.43
N LYS A 208 -0.87 -2.92 20.73
CA LYS A 208 -0.35 -2.04 21.77
C LYS A 208 0.78 -2.75 22.49
N VAL A 209 1.98 -2.19 22.40
CA VAL A 209 3.20 -2.74 22.99
C VAL A 209 3.75 -1.74 23.99
N LYS A 210 4.04 -2.18 25.22
CA LYS A 210 4.55 -1.30 26.29
C LYS A 210 5.89 -0.70 25.95
N GLU A 211 6.81 -1.52 25.45
CA GLU A 211 8.17 -1.13 25.06
C GLU A 211 8.45 -1.55 23.62
N PRO A 212 7.93 -0.80 22.61
CA PRO A 212 8.08 -1.18 21.23
C PRO A 212 9.52 -0.96 20.76
N GLN A 213 10.12 -1.99 20.19
CA GLN A 213 11.42 -1.97 19.53
C GLN A 213 11.20 -1.83 18.02
N PHE A 214 11.66 -0.74 17.45
CA PHE A 214 11.54 -0.49 16.02
C PHE A 214 12.90 -0.63 15.34
N GLU A 215 12.87 -1.11 14.10
CA GLU A 215 14.04 -1.03 13.22
C GLU A 215 14.18 0.41 12.70
N GLY A 216 14.99 1.23 13.38
CA GLY A 216 15.26 2.61 13.00
C GLY A 216 14.34 3.68 13.61
N GLN A 217 14.78 4.94 13.50
CA GLN A 217 14.12 6.10 14.09
C GLN A 217 12.78 6.44 13.45
N THR A 218 12.56 6.07 12.20
CA THR A 218 11.30 6.32 11.48
C THR A 218 10.15 5.42 11.93
N LYS A 219 10.42 4.40 12.77
CA LYS A 219 9.44 3.48 13.36
C LYS A 219 8.59 2.73 12.32
N THR A 220 9.16 2.46 11.17
CA THR A 220 8.45 1.83 10.04
C THR A 220 8.24 0.34 10.20
N LYS A 221 9.03 -0.32 11.07
CA LYS A 221 8.98 -1.78 11.26
C LYS A 221 9.15 -2.16 12.72
N LEU A 222 8.25 -3.03 13.23
CA LEU A 222 8.32 -3.55 14.59
C LEU A 222 9.27 -4.75 14.67
N GLY A 223 10.18 -4.74 15.65
CA GLY A 223 11.19 -5.77 15.86
C GLY A 223 10.93 -6.75 17.01
N ASN A 224 9.98 -6.47 17.91
CA ASN A 224 9.66 -7.30 19.08
C ASN A 224 9.30 -8.74 18.69
N SER A 225 10.19 -9.71 18.88
CA SER A 225 10.02 -11.10 18.43
C SER A 225 8.85 -11.82 19.07
N GLU A 226 8.57 -11.54 20.34
CA GLU A 226 7.47 -12.13 21.11
C GLU A 226 6.09 -11.82 20.53
N VAL A 227 5.93 -10.65 19.88
CA VAL A 227 4.66 -10.21 19.31
C VAL A 227 4.18 -11.14 18.19
N THR A 228 5.10 -11.77 17.44
CA THR A 228 4.73 -12.73 16.38
C THR A 228 3.90 -13.88 16.93
N GLY A 229 4.37 -14.51 18.02
CA GLY A 229 3.70 -15.66 18.64
C GLY A 229 2.35 -15.27 19.25
N VAL A 230 2.29 -14.12 19.92
CA VAL A 230 1.06 -13.61 20.54
C VAL A 230 -0.02 -13.37 19.50
N VAL A 231 0.29 -12.58 18.45
CA VAL A 231 -0.66 -12.28 17.37
C VAL A 231 -1.08 -13.56 16.64
N GLN A 232 -0.13 -14.46 16.36
CA GLN A 232 -0.42 -15.72 15.66
C GLN A 232 -1.39 -16.58 16.46
N SER A 233 -1.19 -16.77 17.77
CA SER A 233 -2.07 -17.58 18.61
C SER A 233 -3.47 -16.99 18.67
N MET A 234 -3.59 -15.68 18.93
CA MET A 234 -4.88 -15.02 19.04
C MET A 234 -5.70 -15.10 17.76
N VAL A 235 -5.04 -14.87 16.61
CA VAL A 235 -5.71 -14.95 15.31
C VAL A 235 -6.08 -16.40 14.99
N ASN A 236 -5.22 -17.38 15.31
CA ASN A 236 -5.54 -18.79 15.10
C ASN A 236 -6.86 -19.17 15.80
N ASP A 237 -6.98 -18.85 17.07
CA ASP A 237 -8.14 -19.24 17.88
C ASP A 237 -9.42 -18.50 17.43
N ALA A 238 -9.33 -17.19 17.27
CA ALA A 238 -10.49 -16.38 16.91
C ALA A 238 -10.97 -16.66 15.47
N LEU A 239 -10.04 -16.78 14.52
CA LEU A 239 -10.40 -17.03 13.12
C LEU A 239 -10.91 -18.45 12.92
N ALA A 240 -10.34 -19.47 13.58
CA ALA A 240 -10.85 -20.83 13.49
C ALA A 240 -12.30 -20.90 13.97
N THR A 241 -12.61 -20.30 15.13
CA THR A 241 -13.98 -20.20 15.63
C THR A 241 -14.89 -19.48 14.64
N PHE A 242 -14.46 -18.34 14.13
CA PHE A 242 -15.27 -17.55 13.17
C PHE A 242 -15.60 -18.35 11.90
N LEU A 243 -14.66 -19.10 11.34
CA LEU A 243 -14.88 -19.87 10.12
C LEU A 243 -15.88 -21.01 10.34
N GLU A 244 -15.84 -21.69 11.49
CA GLU A 244 -16.81 -22.72 11.84
C GLU A 244 -18.23 -22.15 12.07
N GLU A 245 -18.33 -20.97 12.67
CA GLU A 245 -19.60 -20.27 12.87
C GLU A 245 -20.18 -19.68 11.58
N ASN A 246 -19.33 -19.39 10.58
CA ASN A 246 -19.70 -18.69 9.34
C ASN A 246 -19.29 -19.47 8.07
N PRO A 247 -19.81 -20.70 7.86
CA PRO A 247 -19.37 -21.58 6.78
C PRO A 247 -19.59 -21.01 5.38
N LYS A 248 -20.62 -20.16 5.17
CA LYS A 248 -20.87 -19.49 3.91
C LYS A 248 -19.77 -18.48 3.57
N ILE A 249 -19.34 -17.70 4.55
CA ILE A 249 -18.25 -16.73 4.40
C ILE A 249 -16.92 -17.46 4.18
N ALA A 250 -16.65 -18.49 4.99
CA ALA A 250 -15.47 -19.34 4.87
C ALA A 250 -15.35 -19.94 3.45
N LYS A 251 -16.45 -20.48 2.93
CA LYS A 251 -16.51 -21.04 1.57
C LYS A 251 -16.22 -19.99 0.49
N ALA A 252 -16.85 -18.82 0.56
CA ALA A 252 -16.64 -17.74 -0.42
C ALA A 252 -15.17 -17.26 -0.44
N ILE A 253 -14.54 -17.10 0.72
CA ILE A 253 -13.13 -16.72 0.84
C ILE A 253 -12.24 -17.82 0.27
N LEU A 254 -12.46 -19.07 0.65
CA LEU A 254 -11.63 -20.21 0.20
C LEU A 254 -11.77 -20.50 -1.29
N GLU A 255 -12.96 -20.34 -1.88
CA GLU A 255 -13.14 -20.43 -3.33
C GLU A 255 -12.27 -19.41 -4.08
N LYS A 256 -12.17 -18.19 -3.55
CA LYS A 256 -11.24 -17.17 -4.09
C LYS A 256 -9.79 -17.60 -3.92
N CYS A 257 -9.38 -18.05 -2.73
CA CYS A 257 -8.01 -18.51 -2.47
C CYS A 257 -7.59 -19.68 -3.39
N VAL A 258 -8.46 -20.66 -3.58
CA VAL A 258 -8.24 -21.78 -4.51
C VAL A 258 -8.13 -21.30 -5.96
N SER A 259 -8.98 -20.33 -6.36
CA SER A 259 -8.90 -19.71 -7.68
C SER A 259 -7.58 -18.94 -7.87
N ALA A 260 -7.09 -18.23 -6.83
CA ALA A 260 -5.80 -17.56 -6.84
C ALA A 260 -4.64 -18.55 -6.98
N SER A 261 -4.66 -19.66 -6.23
CA SER A 261 -3.66 -20.72 -6.32
C SER A 261 -3.58 -21.34 -7.71
N ARG A 262 -4.72 -21.64 -8.32
CA ARG A 262 -4.79 -22.17 -9.70
C ARG A 262 -4.24 -21.19 -10.72
N ALA A 263 -4.57 -19.89 -10.58
CA ALA A 263 -4.05 -18.84 -11.45
C ALA A 263 -2.53 -18.68 -11.31
N ARG A 264 -2.01 -18.74 -10.08
CA ARG A 264 -0.57 -18.69 -9.81
C ARG A 264 0.18 -19.89 -10.44
N GLU A 265 -0.37 -21.09 -10.31
CA GLU A 265 0.21 -22.28 -10.96
C GLU A 265 0.18 -22.19 -12.48
N ALA A 266 -0.93 -21.70 -13.06
CA ALA A 266 -1.03 -21.49 -14.50
C ALA A 266 0.00 -20.46 -14.98
N ALA A 267 0.18 -19.35 -14.24
CA ALA A 267 1.19 -18.33 -14.53
C ALA A 267 2.62 -18.90 -14.44
N ARG A 268 2.90 -19.77 -13.45
CA ARG A 268 4.20 -20.45 -13.33
C ARG A 268 4.48 -21.36 -14.54
N LYS A 269 3.50 -22.18 -14.92
CA LYS A 269 3.63 -23.06 -16.09
C LYS A 269 3.83 -22.26 -17.38
N ALA A 270 3.09 -21.16 -17.57
CA ALA A 270 3.27 -20.29 -18.72
C ALA A 270 4.68 -19.68 -18.78
N ARG A 271 5.21 -19.20 -17.64
CA ARG A 271 6.59 -18.70 -17.53
C ARG A 271 7.63 -19.77 -17.90
N GLU A 272 7.48 -20.98 -17.37
CA GLU A 272 8.39 -22.10 -17.68
C GLU A 272 8.41 -22.45 -19.17
N LEU A 273 7.22 -22.40 -19.83
CA LEU A 273 7.11 -22.61 -21.27
C LEU A 273 7.82 -21.50 -22.08
N VAL A 274 7.65 -20.24 -21.67
CA VAL A 274 8.34 -19.10 -22.29
C VAL A 274 9.86 -19.21 -22.10
N ARG A 275 10.32 -19.56 -20.90
CA ARG A 275 11.75 -19.81 -20.64
C ARG A 275 12.32 -20.95 -21.47
N LYS A 276 11.61 -22.06 -21.62
CA LYS A 276 12.02 -23.18 -22.48
C LYS A 276 12.10 -22.77 -23.95
N LYS A 277 11.14 -21.98 -24.45
CA LYS A 277 11.17 -21.43 -25.82
C LYS A 277 12.35 -20.45 -26.00
N ALA A 278 12.58 -19.55 -25.04
CA ALA A 278 13.70 -18.60 -25.10
C ALA A 278 15.09 -19.25 -25.00
N SER A 279 15.20 -20.43 -24.39
CA SER A 279 16.46 -21.21 -24.37
C SER A 279 16.70 -22.04 -25.63
N THR A 280 15.67 -22.24 -26.45
CA THR A 280 15.75 -23.06 -27.69
C THR A 280 15.77 -22.18 -28.95
N GLU A 281 15.25 -20.95 -28.86
CA GLU A 281 15.31 -19.96 -29.92
C GLU A 281 16.11 -18.76 -29.41
N THR A 282 17.18 -18.39 -30.14
CA THR A 282 17.86 -17.09 -29.96
C THR A 282 16.77 -16.03 -29.93
N ALA A 283 16.62 -15.33 -28.81
CA ALA A 283 15.49 -14.46 -28.52
C ALA A 283 15.23 -13.49 -29.67
N THR A 284 14.26 -13.82 -30.52
CA THR A 284 13.84 -12.94 -31.62
C THR A 284 13.11 -11.76 -30.97
N LEU A 285 13.69 -10.58 -31.12
CA LEU A 285 13.07 -9.33 -30.67
C LEU A 285 11.69 -9.16 -31.29
N PRO A 286 10.74 -8.44 -30.63
CA PRO A 286 9.40 -8.22 -31.19
C PRO A 286 9.51 -7.69 -32.63
N GLY A 287 8.84 -8.34 -33.57
CA GLY A 287 8.96 -8.00 -35.01
C GLY A 287 8.62 -6.55 -35.38
N LYS A 288 7.96 -5.83 -34.47
CA LYS A 288 7.68 -4.40 -34.62
C LYS A 288 8.70 -3.47 -33.95
N LEU A 289 9.60 -3.99 -33.14
CA LEU A 289 10.66 -3.19 -32.51
C LEU A 289 11.69 -2.77 -33.57
N ALA A 290 11.84 -1.47 -33.76
CA ALA A 290 12.98 -0.92 -34.47
C ALA A 290 14.09 -0.64 -33.46
N ASP A 291 14.98 -1.60 -33.26
CA ASP A 291 16.07 -1.54 -32.27
C ASP A 291 17.15 -0.54 -32.68
N CYS A 292 17.95 -0.11 -31.69
CA CYS A 292 19.15 0.72 -31.90
C CYS A 292 20.40 -0.17 -32.04
N SER A 293 21.49 0.41 -32.60
CA SER A 293 22.74 -0.32 -32.84
C SER A 293 23.65 -0.40 -31.63
N SER A 294 23.60 0.57 -30.71
CA SER A 294 24.35 0.54 -29.45
C SER A 294 23.84 -0.58 -28.54
N LYS A 295 24.75 -1.18 -27.80
CA LYS A 295 24.46 -2.21 -26.78
C LYS A 295 24.72 -1.73 -25.36
N ASN A 296 25.12 -0.45 -25.19
CA ASN A 296 25.31 0.14 -23.89
C ASN A 296 23.94 0.67 -23.38
N PRO A 297 23.34 0.06 -22.32
CA PRO A 297 22.04 0.49 -21.84
C PRO A 297 21.98 1.95 -21.38
N GLU A 298 23.07 2.49 -20.83
CA GLU A 298 23.14 3.87 -20.33
C GLU A 298 22.93 4.91 -21.45
N GLU A 299 23.34 4.57 -22.69
CA GLU A 299 23.18 5.42 -23.85
C GLU A 299 21.86 5.20 -24.58
N CYS A 300 21.27 3.99 -24.42
CA CYS A 300 20.12 3.56 -25.19
C CYS A 300 18.81 3.99 -24.54
N GLU A 301 17.86 4.38 -25.38
CA GLU A 301 16.51 4.73 -24.97
C GLU A 301 15.48 4.10 -25.91
N VAL A 302 14.34 3.66 -25.35
CA VAL A 302 13.23 3.11 -26.13
C VAL A 302 12.01 4.03 -26.06
N TYR A 303 11.48 4.37 -27.20
CA TYR A 303 10.25 5.12 -27.36
C TYR A 303 9.09 4.15 -27.59
N ILE A 304 8.15 4.14 -26.67
CA ILE A 304 6.90 3.39 -26.79
C ILE A 304 5.89 4.36 -27.39
N VAL A 305 5.46 4.09 -28.64
CA VAL A 305 4.62 5.02 -29.41
C VAL A 305 3.23 4.43 -29.63
N GLU A 306 2.20 5.27 -29.68
CA GLU A 306 0.84 4.87 -29.93
C GLU A 306 0.60 4.63 -31.44
N GLY A 307 0.38 3.37 -31.80
CA GLY A 307 0.02 2.96 -33.15
C GLY A 307 1.16 2.89 -34.16
N ASP A 308 0.87 2.25 -35.28
CA ASP A 308 1.83 2.03 -36.36
C ASP A 308 2.15 3.31 -37.15
N SER A 309 1.20 4.25 -37.22
CA SER A 309 1.38 5.54 -37.93
C SER A 309 2.43 6.39 -37.23
N ALA A 310 2.25 6.65 -35.93
CA ALA A 310 3.24 7.37 -35.12
C ALA A 310 4.58 6.60 -35.07
N GLY A 311 4.55 5.26 -35.01
CA GLY A 311 5.72 4.41 -35.10
C GLY A 311 6.50 4.58 -36.40
N GLY A 312 5.82 4.77 -37.54
CA GLY A 312 6.43 5.05 -38.85
C GLY A 312 7.22 6.35 -38.86
N SER A 313 6.60 7.45 -38.44
CA SER A 313 7.24 8.76 -38.32
C SER A 313 8.40 8.79 -37.35
N ALA A 314 8.23 8.18 -36.18
CA ALA A 314 9.27 8.06 -35.16
C ALA A 314 10.49 7.26 -35.66
N LYS A 315 10.27 6.16 -36.41
CA LYS A 315 11.33 5.38 -37.02
C LYS A 315 12.16 6.15 -38.03
N GLN A 316 11.56 7.09 -38.76
CA GLN A 316 12.24 7.94 -39.73
C GLN A 316 13.06 9.05 -39.05
N GLY A 317 12.55 9.64 -37.96
CA GLY A 317 13.17 10.77 -37.28
C GLY A 317 14.18 10.40 -36.19
N ARG A 318 14.28 9.11 -35.79
CA ARG A 318 15.14 8.67 -34.66
C ARG A 318 16.62 8.68 -34.98
N ASP A 319 17.45 8.81 -33.97
CA ASP A 319 18.86 8.41 -34.06
C ASP A 319 18.98 6.89 -33.92
N ARG A 320 19.36 6.22 -35.01
CA ARG A 320 19.48 4.75 -35.04
C ARG A 320 20.59 4.20 -34.16
N LYS A 321 21.51 5.05 -33.70
CA LYS A 321 22.62 4.62 -32.85
C LYS A 321 22.13 4.22 -31.46
N PHE A 322 21.26 5.02 -30.85
CA PHE A 322 20.85 4.82 -29.44
C PHE A 322 19.34 4.89 -29.20
N GLN A 323 18.52 5.24 -30.20
CA GLN A 323 17.07 5.31 -30.05
C GLN A 323 16.37 4.11 -30.69
N ALA A 324 15.58 3.38 -29.90
CA ALA A 324 14.72 2.32 -30.36
C ALA A 324 13.24 2.76 -30.36
N ILE A 325 12.44 2.24 -31.30
CA ILE A 325 11.00 2.56 -31.42
C ILE A 325 10.20 1.27 -31.31
N LEU A 326 9.26 1.24 -30.38
CA LEU A 326 8.29 0.16 -30.16
C LEU A 326 6.87 0.69 -30.34
N PRO A 327 6.20 0.42 -31.47
CA PRO A 327 4.80 0.77 -31.64
C PRO A 327 3.91 -0.19 -30.81
N LEU A 328 2.93 0.38 -30.10
CA LEU A 328 1.85 -0.37 -29.47
C LEU A 328 0.59 -0.28 -30.30
N TRP A 329 -0.23 -1.33 -30.27
CA TRP A 329 -1.52 -1.34 -30.95
C TRP A 329 -2.67 -1.57 -29.99
N GLY A 330 -3.48 -0.54 -29.85
CA GLY A 330 -4.70 -0.54 -29.03
C GLY A 330 -4.42 -0.51 -27.52
N LYS A 331 -5.49 -0.46 -26.73
CA LYS A 331 -5.44 -0.33 -25.27
C LYS A 331 -4.77 -1.54 -24.63
N MET A 332 -3.87 -1.27 -23.70
CA MET A 332 -3.19 -2.30 -22.95
C MET A 332 -4.07 -2.86 -21.82
N LEU A 333 -3.68 -4.03 -21.32
CA LEU A 333 -4.33 -4.64 -20.16
C LEU A 333 -4.10 -3.77 -18.92
N ASN A 334 -5.16 -3.48 -18.17
CA ASN A 334 -5.05 -2.89 -16.85
C ASN A 334 -4.57 -3.95 -15.84
N VAL A 335 -3.30 -3.88 -15.46
CA VAL A 335 -2.67 -4.87 -14.58
C VAL A 335 -3.18 -4.83 -13.14
N GLU A 336 -3.81 -3.73 -12.70
CA GLU A 336 -4.47 -3.65 -11.39
C GLU A 336 -5.74 -4.52 -11.32
N LYS A 337 -6.38 -4.72 -12.48
CA LYS A 337 -7.63 -5.50 -12.62
C LYS A 337 -7.42 -6.87 -13.24
N ALA A 338 -6.17 -7.32 -13.39
CA ALA A 338 -5.84 -8.56 -14.05
C ALA A 338 -5.02 -9.48 -13.17
N ARG A 339 -5.25 -10.79 -13.31
CA ARG A 339 -4.43 -11.82 -12.67
C ARG A 339 -3.08 -11.95 -13.37
N ALA A 340 -2.06 -12.39 -12.62
CA ALA A 340 -0.70 -12.54 -13.11
C ALA A 340 -0.58 -13.45 -14.35
N ASP A 341 -1.36 -14.53 -14.44
CA ASP A 341 -1.40 -15.43 -15.61
C ASP A 341 -1.77 -14.71 -16.91
N LYS A 342 -2.75 -13.80 -16.84
CA LYS A 342 -3.16 -12.98 -17.99
C LYS A 342 -2.13 -11.93 -18.39
N ILE A 343 -1.34 -11.45 -17.44
CA ILE A 343 -0.30 -10.46 -17.70
C ILE A 343 0.85 -11.09 -18.48
N TYR A 344 1.32 -12.27 -18.04
CA TYR A 344 2.39 -13.00 -18.73
C TYR A 344 1.99 -13.52 -20.12
N GLY A 345 0.71 -13.82 -20.35
CA GLY A 345 0.17 -14.27 -21.63
C GLY A 345 -0.40 -13.16 -22.51
N ASN A 346 -0.22 -11.88 -22.14
CA ASN A 346 -0.85 -10.78 -22.87
C ASN A 346 -0.02 -10.35 -24.10
N ASP A 347 -0.60 -10.51 -25.29
CA ASP A 347 0.07 -10.20 -26.57
C ASP A 347 0.50 -8.74 -26.73
N LYS A 348 -0.13 -7.82 -25.97
CA LYS A 348 0.19 -6.38 -26.03
C LYS A 348 1.27 -5.97 -25.02
N LEU A 349 1.35 -6.64 -23.87
CA LEU A 349 2.40 -6.41 -22.86
C LEU A 349 3.69 -7.15 -23.21
N ASN A 350 3.58 -8.33 -23.81
CA ASN A 350 4.73 -9.16 -24.12
C ASN A 350 5.81 -8.46 -24.97
N PRO A 351 5.48 -7.68 -26.03
CA PRO A 351 6.47 -6.89 -26.77
C PRO A 351 7.23 -5.90 -25.90
N VAL A 352 6.58 -5.27 -24.92
CA VAL A 352 7.24 -4.33 -23.98
C VAL A 352 8.19 -5.09 -23.07
N ILE A 353 7.75 -6.23 -22.50
CA ILE A 353 8.55 -7.07 -21.61
C ILE A 353 9.82 -7.56 -22.33
N VAL A 354 9.68 -8.06 -23.55
CA VAL A 354 10.79 -8.58 -24.35
C VAL A 354 11.73 -7.45 -24.81
N ALA A 355 11.19 -6.29 -25.19
CA ALA A 355 11.99 -5.14 -25.60
C ALA A 355 12.86 -4.63 -24.44
N VAL A 356 12.31 -4.46 -23.25
CA VAL A 356 13.05 -4.00 -22.06
C VAL A 356 14.10 -5.04 -21.62
N GLY A 357 13.79 -6.33 -21.74
CA GLY A 357 14.74 -7.43 -21.53
C GLY A 357 15.02 -7.81 -20.08
N ALA A 358 14.46 -7.07 -19.10
CA ALA A 358 14.75 -7.23 -17.68
C ALA A 358 13.83 -8.23 -16.95
N GLY A 359 12.89 -8.87 -17.64
CA GLY A 359 11.83 -9.68 -17.00
C GLY A 359 10.78 -8.83 -16.28
N ILE A 360 9.89 -9.45 -15.50
CA ILE A 360 8.85 -8.75 -14.73
C ILE A 360 8.58 -9.43 -13.38
N GLY A 361 8.11 -8.66 -12.41
CA GLY A 361 7.71 -9.15 -11.09
C GLY A 361 8.87 -9.82 -10.36
N LYS A 362 8.70 -11.07 -9.92
CA LYS A 362 9.75 -11.83 -9.21
C LYS A 362 10.98 -12.18 -10.08
N ASP A 363 10.85 -12.11 -11.39
CA ASP A 363 11.93 -12.38 -12.35
C ASP A 363 12.59 -11.10 -12.87
N PHE A 364 12.18 -9.92 -12.36
CA PHE A 364 12.75 -8.65 -12.76
C PHE A 364 14.20 -8.53 -12.28
N ASP A 365 15.10 -8.23 -13.21
CA ASP A 365 16.53 -8.07 -12.97
C ASP A 365 17.02 -6.83 -13.71
N ILE A 366 17.24 -5.76 -12.97
CA ILE A 366 17.65 -4.45 -13.51
C ILE A 366 18.97 -4.54 -14.28
N THR A 367 19.86 -5.50 -13.96
CA THR A 367 21.15 -5.66 -14.64
C THR A 367 21.00 -6.12 -16.08
N LYS A 368 19.85 -6.64 -16.46
CA LYS A 368 19.52 -7.14 -17.81
C LYS A 368 18.75 -6.11 -18.66
N ILE A 369 18.56 -4.91 -18.14
CA ILE A 369 17.84 -3.86 -18.88
C ILE A 369 18.60 -3.51 -20.17
N ARG A 370 17.88 -3.36 -21.27
CA ARG A 370 18.47 -3.04 -22.57
C ARG A 370 18.52 -1.55 -22.87
N TYR A 371 17.68 -0.76 -22.20
CA TYR A 371 17.58 0.68 -22.38
C TYR A 371 17.59 1.39 -21.04
N GLY A 372 18.43 2.38 -20.85
CA GLY A 372 18.50 3.21 -19.64
C GLY A 372 17.32 4.15 -19.49
N LYS A 373 16.58 4.39 -20.60
CA LYS A 373 15.36 5.22 -20.57
C LYS A 373 14.23 4.58 -21.35
N VAL A 374 13.01 4.64 -20.78
CA VAL A 374 11.76 4.28 -21.43
C VAL A 374 10.92 5.55 -21.57
N ILE A 375 10.66 5.96 -22.80
CA ILE A 375 9.94 7.20 -23.13
C ILE A 375 8.58 6.83 -23.71
N ILE A 376 7.49 7.28 -23.06
CA ILE A 376 6.13 7.04 -23.51
C ILE A 376 5.68 8.23 -24.37
N MET A 377 5.41 7.96 -25.64
CA MET A 377 4.88 8.93 -26.59
C MET A 377 3.43 8.54 -26.91
N ALA A 378 2.49 9.19 -26.28
CA ALA A 378 1.05 9.02 -26.49
C ALA A 378 0.46 10.38 -26.90
N ASP A 379 -0.63 10.34 -27.65
CA ASP A 379 -1.33 11.55 -28.10
C ASP A 379 -1.86 12.38 -26.90
N ALA A 380 -2.00 13.68 -27.11
CA ALA A 380 -2.46 14.62 -26.07
C ALA A 380 -4.00 14.61 -25.94
N ASP A 381 -4.60 13.42 -25.94
CA ASP A 381 -6.03 13.20 -25.77
C ASP A 381 -6.35 12.24 -24.61
N VAL A 382 -7.62 11.93 -24.43
CA VAL A 382 -8.11 11.06 -23.34
C VAL A 382 -7.59 9.62 -23.48
N ASP A 383 -7.50 9.10 -24.71
CA ASP A 383 -7.03 7.74 -24.98
C ASP A 383 -5.52 7.63 -24.75
N GLY A 384 -4.74 8.60 -25.21
CA GLY A 384 -3.29 8.68 -24.96
C GLY A 384 -2.97 8.85 -23.47
N ALA A 385 -3.73 9.67 -22.74
CA ALA A 385 -3.62 9.77 -21.27
C ALA A 385 -3.91 8.45 -20.57
N HIS A 386 -4.90 7.69 -21.07
CA HIS A 386 -5.23 6.35 -20.55
C HIS A 386 -4.12 5.34 -20.82
N ILE A 387 -3.57 5.29 -22.04
CA ILE A 387 -2.45 4.41 -22.41
C ILE A 387 -1.23 4.71 -21.53
N ARG A 388 -0.89 5.98 -21.36
CA ARG A 388 0.20 6.41 -20.46
C ARG A 388 -0.01 5.91 -19.04
N THR A 389 -1.22 6.06 -18.49
CA THR A 389 -1.55 5.59 -17.14
C THR A 389 -1.39 4.07 -17.03
N LEU A 390 -1.85 3.29 -18.01
CA LEU A 390 -1.73 1.83 -18.01
C LEU A 390 -0.27 1.37 -18.07
N LEU A 391 0.56 2.02 -18.88
CA LEU A 391 2.00 1.73 -18.96
C LEU A 391 2.73 2.07 -17.67
N LEU A 392 2.49 3.26 -17.10
CA LEU A 392 3.10 3.65 -15.82
C LEU A 392 2.69 2.70 -14.70
N THR A 393 1.42 2.29 -14.65
CA THR A 393 0.92 1.29 -13.69
C THR A 393 1.64 -0.04 -13.87
N PHE A 394 1.82 -0.49 -15.11
CA PHE A 394 2.55 -1.73 -15.42
C PHE A 394 4.01 -1.66 -14.95
N PHE A 395 4.75 -0.60 -15.30
CA PHE A 395 6.14 -0.44 -14.87
C PHE A 395 6.25 -0.36 -13.35
N PHE A 396 5.39 0.42 -12.69
CA PHE A 396 5.37 0.59 -11.25
C PHE A 396 5.13 -0.73 -10.50
N ARG A 397 4.23 -1.60 -11.01
CA ARG A 397 3.86 -2.84 -10.33
C ARG A 397 4.79 -4.01 -10.63
N TYR A 398 5.37 -4.06 -11.82
CA TYR A 398 6.07 -5.24 -12.30
C TYR A 398 7.56 -5.04 -12.63
N MET A 399 8.03 -3.80 -12.71
CA MET A 399 9.42 -3.44 -13.01
C MET A 399 9.96 -2.37 -12.06
N ARG A 400 9.51 -2.36 -10.82
CA ARG A 400 10.03 -1.47 -9.79
C ARG A 400 11.32 -2.06 -9.23
N PRO A 401 12.45 -1.32 -9.26
CA PRO A 401 13.68 -1.73 -8.58
C PRO A 401 13.55 -1.56 -7.07
#